data_4160f0cefb414d5a1c512476d56f0d88
#
_entry.id   4160f0cefb414d5a1c512476d56f0d88
#
_cell.length_a   1.000
_cell.length_b   1.000
_cell.length_c   1.000
_cell.angle_alpha   90.00
_cell.angle_beta   90.00
_cell.angle_gamma   90.00
#
_symmetry.space_group_name_H-M   'P 1'
#
loop_
_entity.id
_entity.type
_entity.pdbx_description
1 polymer ?
#
loop_
_entity_poly.entity_id
_entity_poly.type
_entity_poly.pdbx_seq_one_letter_code
_entity_poly.pdbx_strand_id
1 'polypeptide(L)' 'MDAASLWAGVRFTARNGSPEALLTDAAGQGLHLYGVFSLPGGFYGHCAAWQYRRLAALARHRRVRQRVE' A
#
# COMPACT_ATOMS: atom_id res chain seq x y z
N MET A 1 8.36 23.00 7.13
CA MET A 1 7.63 21.73 7.00
C MET A 1 7.37 21.16 8.38
N ASP A 2 6.15 20.78 8.59
CA ASP A 2 5.71 20.22 9.85
C ASP A 2 6.26 18.81 10.02
N ALA A 3 6.75 18.46 11.21
CA ALA A 3 7.21 17.11 11.49
C ALA A 3 6.11 16.07 11.28
N ALA A 4 4.86 16.44 11.52
CA ALA A 4 3.74 15.56 11.32
C ALA A 4 3.58 15.13 9.86
N SER A 5 3.98 15.95 8.90
CA SER A 5 3.87 15.61 7.49
C SER A 5 4.84 14.50 7.06
N LEU A 6 5.95 14.32 7.79
CA LEU A 6 6.90 13.24 7.54
C LEU A 6 6.34 11.90 7.99
N TRP A 7 5.45 11.94 8.97
CA TRP A 7 4.84 10.74 9.54
C TRP A 7 3.41 10.54 9.06
N ALA A 8 2.93 11.44 8.20
CA ALA A 8 1.59 11.34 7.66
C ALA A 8 1.43 10.03 6.91
N GLY A 9 0.37 9.32 7.21
CA GLY A 9 0.03 8.11 6.50
C GLY A 9 -0.63 8.43 5.18
N VAL A 10 -0.42 7.57 4.22
CA VAL A 10 -1.15 7.60 2.96
C VAL A 10 -2.20 6.51 3.03
N ARG A 11 -3.46 6.89 2.81
CA ARG A 11 -4.56 5.93 2.71
C ARG A 11 -4.75 5.58 1.24
N PHE A 12 -4.83 4.30 0.96
CA PHE A 12 -4.93 3.85 -0.41
C PHE A 12 -5.80 2.61 -0.54
N THR A 13 -6.29 2.39 -1.75
CA THR A 13 -6.94 1.13 -2.11
C THR A 13 -6.06 0.39 -3.10
N ALA A 14 -6.12 -0.94 -3.05
CA ALA A 14 -5.41 -1.81 -3.98
C ALA A 14 -6.42 -2.82 -4.52
N ARG A 15 -6.60 -2.82 -5.83
CA ARG A 15 -7.58 -3.69 -6.49
C ARG A 15 -6.97 -4.29 -7.76
N ASN A 16 -7.60 -5.34 -8.23
CA ASN A 16 -7.20 -6.06 -9.44
C ASN A 16 -5.86 -6.79 -9.25
N GLY A 17 -5.48 -7.58 -10.23
CA GLY A 17 -4.25 -8.34 -10.17
C GLY A 17 -4.24 -9.33 -9.01
N SER A 18 -3.16 -9.33 -8.24
CA SER A 18 -2.99 -10.23 -7.10
C SER A 18 -2.72 -9.44 -5.82
N PRO A 19 -3.77 -8.87 -5.19
CA PRO A 19 -3.57 -8.05 -3.98
C PRO A 19 -2.92 -8.82 -2.84
N GLU A 20 -3.24 -10.11 -2.68
CA GLU A 20 -2.63 -10.92 -1.64
C GLU A 20 -1.14 -11.09 -1.85
N ALA A 21 -0.72 -11.29 -3.10
CA ALA A 21 0.69 -11.38 -3.43
C ALA A 21 1.40 -10.05 -3.15
N LEU A 22 0.72 -8.93 -3.36
CA LEU A 22 1.27 -7.62 -3.02
C LEU A 22 1.54 -7.51 -1.52
N LEU A 23 0.61 -7.97 -0.69
CA LEU A 23 0.80 -7.96 0.76
C LEU A 23 1.99 -8.81 1.16
N THR A 24 2.14 -9.97 0.57
CA THR A 24 3.26 -10.87 0.82
C THR A 24 4.59 -10.21 0.41
N ASP A 25 4.62 -9.60 -0.77
CA ASP A 25 5.81 -8.93 -1.27
C ASP A 25 6.18 -7.75 -0.36
N ALA A 26 5.20 -6.97 0.07
CA ALA A 26 5.44 -5.84 0.96
C ALA A 26 6.06 -6.31 2.28
N ALA A 27 5.52 -7.37 2.86
CA ALA A 27 6.07 -7.94 4.09
C ALA A 27 7.51 -8.41 3.88
N GLY A 28 7.79 -9.06 2.75
CA GLY A 28 9.13 -9.51 2.41
C GLY A 28 10.13 -8.39 2.23
N GLN A 29 9.66 -7.20 1.83
CA GLN A 29 10.49 -6.01 1.67
C GLN A 29 10.59 -5.17 2.94
N GLY A 30 9.96 -5.61 4.03
CA GLY A 30 9.98 -4.87 5.28
C GLY A 30 9.08 -3.62 5.27
N LEU A 31 8.14 -3.55 4.37
CA LEU A 31 7.19 -2.45 4.33
C LEU A 31 6.08 -2.70 5.34
N HIS A 32 5.70 -1.65 6.05
CA HIS A 32 4.66 -1.74 7.07
C HIS A 32 3.37 -1.11 6.59
N LEU A 33 2.30 -1.88 6.61
CA LEU A 33 0.96 -1.41 6.28
C LEU A 33 0.12 -1.43 7.54
N TYR A 34 -0.75 -0.44 7.69
CA TYR A 34 -1.61 -0.29 8.86
C TYR A 34 -3.07 -0.31 8.45
N GLY A 35 -3.91 -0.78 9.38
CA GLY A 35 -5.34 -0.72 9.16
C GLY A 35 -5.79 -1.35 7.86
N VAL A 36 -5.27 -2.54 7.56
CA VAL A 36 -5.59 -3.24 6.32
C VAL A 36 -6.95 -3.92 6.47
N PHE A 37 -7.85 -3.63 5.53
CA PHE A 37 -9.18 -4.22 5.51
C PHE A 37 -9.49 -4.74 4.12
N SER A 38 -10.14 -5.89 4.07
CA SER A 38 -10.54 -6.48 2.80
C SER A 38 -11.65 -5.70 2.14
N LEU A 39 -11.59 -5.63 0.82
CA LEU A 39 -12.63 -5.09 -0.04
C LEU A 39 -12.93 -6.13 -1.11
N PRO A 40 -14.10 -6.06 -1.77
CA PRO A 40 -14.33 -6.89 -2.94
C PRO A 40 -13.25 -6.64 -4.00
N GLY A 41 -12.51 -7.68 -4.32
CA GLY A 41 -11.44 -7.60 -5.31
C GLY A 41 -10.14 -6.96 -4.85
N GLY A 42 -9.96 -6.73 -3.52
CA GLY A 42 -8.73 -6.12 -3.06
C GLY A 42 -8.73 -5.79 -1.57
N PHE A 43 -8.06 -4.70 -1.23
CA PHE A 43 -8.01 -4.22 0.15
C PHE A 43 -7.77 -2.72 0.18
N TYR A 44 -8.03 -2.11 1.32
CA TYR A 44 -7.53 -0.78 1.59
C TYR A 44 -6.63 -0.81 2.81
N GLY A 45 -5.74 0.15 2.89
CA GLY A 45 -4.81 0.22 4.02
C GLY A 45 -4.12 1.56 4.07
N HIS A 46 -3.19 1.66 5.00
CA HIS A 46 -2.39 2.86 5.21
C HIS A 46 -0.92 2.47 5.22
N CYS A 47 -0.08 3.37 4.75
CA CYS A 47 1.35 3.22 4.88
C CYS A 47 1.98 4.59 5.08
N ALA A 48 3.23 4.61 5.52
CA ALA A 48 3.95 5.87 5.59
C ALA A 48 4.15 6.43 4.18
N ALA A 49 4.08 7.75 4.04
CA ALA A 49 4.18 8.39 2.74
C ALA A 49 5.46 7.99 2.00
N TRP A 50 6.58 7.87 2.72
CA TRP A 50 7.85 7.52 2.09
C TRP A 50 7.89 6.07 1.59
N GLN A 51 7.04 5.19 2.12
CA GLN A 51 6.96 3.80 1.69
C GLN A 51 6.07 3.62 0.46
N TYR A 52 5.16 4.56 0.22
CA TYR A 52 4.15 4.40 -0.82
C TYR A 52 4.75 4.17 -2.19
N ARG A 53 5.84 4.86 -2.51
CA ARG A 53 6.50 4.70 -3.80
C ARG A 53 7.02 3.27 -4.01
N ARG A 54 7.60 2.68 -2.97
CA ARG A 54 8.07 1.30 -3.02
C ARG A 54 6.91 0.32 -3.20
N LEU A 55 5.84 0.58 -2.46
CA LEU A 55 4.64 -0.25 -2.56
C LEU A 55 4.04 -0.16 -3.96
N ALA A 56 4.03 1.02 -4.56
CA ALA A 56 3.53 1.20 -5.92
C ALA A 56 4.34 0.39 -6.95
N ALA A 57 5.65 0.31 -6.75
CA ALA A 57 6.50 -0.49 -7.64
C ALA A 57 6.15 -1.97 -7.53
N LEU A 58 5.94 -2.47 -6.32
CA LEU A 58 5.54 -3.85 -6.11
C LEU A 58 4.15 -4.12 -6.71
N ALA A 59 3.25 -3.15 -6.56
CA ALA A 59 1.90 -3.26 -7.12
C ALA A 59 1.93 -3.45 -8.63
N ARG A 60 2.80 -2.73 -9.33
CA ARG A 60 2.94 -2.88 -10.79
C ARG A 60 3.36 -4.30 -11.17
N HIS A 61 4.26 -4.88 -10.39
CA HIS A 61 4.72 -6.25 -10.61
C HIS A 61 3.58 -7.26 -10.53
N ARG A 62 2.61 -6.98 -9.67
CA ARG A 62 1.47 -7.88 -9.45
C ARG A 62 0.22 -7.42 -10.18
N ARG A 63 0.35 -6.40 -11.03
CA ARG A 63 -0.76 -5.82 -11.79
C ARG A 63 -1.89 -5.34 -10.89
N VAL A 64 -1.54 -4.91 -9.70
CA VAL A 64 -2.48 -4.34 -8.74
C VAL A 64 -2.61 -2.86 -9.01
N ARG A 65 -3.84 -2.37 -9.08
CA ARG A 65 -4.11 -0.96 -9.23
C ARG A 65 -4.21 -0.32 -7.85
N GLN A 66 -3.30 0.59 -7.56
CA GLN A 66 -3.35 1.38 -6.34
C GLN A 66 -3.95 2.74 -6.62
N ARG A 67 -4.71 3.22 -5.65
CA ARG A 67 -5.30 4.55 -5.72
C ARG A 67 -5.22 5.20 -4.35
N VAL A 68 -4.62 6.37 -4.28
CA VAL A 68 -4.57 7.17 -3.06
C VAL A 68 -5.92 7.84 -2.86
N GLU A 69 -6.39 7.81 -1.63
CA GLU A 69 -7.62 8.51 -1.25
C GLU A 69 -7.34 9.84 -0.59
#